data_e3db347993cc141e678b62d291816c76
#
_entry.id   e3db347993cc141e678b62d291816c76
#
_cell.length_a   1.000
_cell.length_b   1.000
_cell.length_c   1.000
_cell.angle_alpha   90.00
_cell.angle_beta   90.00
_cell.angle_gamma   90.00
#
_symmetry.space_group_name_H-M   'P 1'
#
loop_
_entity.id
_entity.type
_entity.pdbx_description
1 polymer ?
#
loop_
_entity_poly.entity_id
_entity_poly.type
_entity_poly.pdbx_seq_one_letter_code
_entity_poly.pdbx_strand_id
1 'polypeptide(L)'
;MSGNLNSIGSDTLNNLMTFWAEGFKKEYPNVNIQIEGKGSTTAPPALIAGTAQLGPMSREMKSSEIDEFEKKFGYKPTEIKVAVDALAVFGNKDNPIKGLTLTQVDGIFSSTRKRGGQDITMWGQVGLTGDWANKPMSLFGRNSASGTYGYF
;
A
#
# COMPACT_ATOMS: atom_id res chain seq x y z
N MET A 1 0.50 -32.64 7.40
CA MET A 1 -0.02 -31.75 6.32
C MET A 1 1.10 -31.53 5.33
N SER A 2 0.82 -31.56 4.02
CA SER A 2 1.79 -31.29 2.95
C SER A 2 1.09 -30.56 1.80
N GLY A 3 1.83 -29.81 1.02
CA GLY A 3 1.28 -29.08 -0.14
C GLY A 3 2.01 -27.78 -0.41
N ASN A 4 1.48 -26.99 -1.37
CA ASN A 4 2.01 -25.70 -1.74
C ASN A 4 1.01 -24.59 -1.38
N LEU A 5 1.53 -23.49 -0.83
CA LEU A 5 0.81 -22.25 -0.58
C LEU A 5 1.54 -21.10 -1.28
N ASN A 6 0.82 -20.35 -2.08
CA ASN A 6 1.33 -19.16 -2.75
C ASN A 6 0.69 -17.91 -2.12
N SER A 7 1.54 -16.97 -1.73
CA SER A 7 1.17 -15.65 -1.21
C SER A 7 1.64 -14.58 -2.19
N ILE A 8 0.71 -13.88 -2.82
CA ILE A 8 1.02 -12.83 -3.81
C ILE A 8 0.30 -11.56 -3.41
N GLY A 9 1.05 -10.47 -3.22
CA GLY A 9 0.41 -9.20 -2.87
C GLY A 9 1.37 -8.13 -2.35
N SER A 10 0.98 -7.52 -1.24
CA SER A 10 1.64 -6.35 -0.65
C SER A 10 3.11 -6.58 -0.32
N ASP A 11 3.98 -5.69 -0.78
CA ASP A 11 5.36 -5.63 -0.31
C ASP A 11 5.49 -5.00 1.09
N THR A 12 4.53 -4.21 1.54
CA THR A 12 4.45 -3.73 2.94
C THR A 12 4.38 -4.91 3.92
N LEU A 13 3.59 -5.95 3.60
CA LEU A 13 3.43 -7.14 4.43
C LEU A 13 4.47 -8.24 4.15
N ASN A 14 5.35 -8.06 3.18
CA ASN A 14 6.23 -9.11 2.70
C ASN A 14 7.10 -9.74 3.81
N ASN A 15 7.72 -8.91 4.66
CA ASN A 15 8.55 -9.39 5.77
C ASN A 15 7.71 -10.14 6.83
N LEU A 16 6.52 -9.62 7.15
CA LEU A 16 5.62 -10.28 8.09
C LEU A 16 5.17 -11.65 7.57
N MET A 17 4.81 -11.73 6.29
CA MET A 17 4.46 -12.99 5.63
C MET A 17 5.63 -13.99 5.64
N THR A 18 6.85 -13.51 5.46
CA THR A 18 8.06 -14.35 5.53
C THR A 18 8.23 -14.95 6.93
N PHE A 19 8.14 -14.14 7.98
CA PHE A 19 8.24 -14.63 9.36
C PHE A 19 7.12 -15.64 9.72
N TRP A 20 5.90 -15.39 9.24
CA TRP A 20 4.81 -16.35 9.44
C TRP A 20 5.04 -17.64 8.67
N ALA A 21 5.55 -17.57 7.45
CA ALA A 21 5.88 -18.77 6.68
C ALA A 21 6.99 -19.59 7.37
N GLU A 22 8.01 -18.93 7.89
CA GLU A 22 9.07 -19.60 8.66
C GLU A 22 8.53 -20.25 9.94
N GLY A 23 7.65 -19.55 10.67
CA GLY A 23 6.97 -20.11 11.86
C GLY A 23 6.10 -21.30 11.51
N PHE A 24 5.27 -21.17 10.47
CA PHE A 24 4.38 -22.24 10.01
C PHE A 24 5.14 -23.48 9.54
N LYS A 25 6.27 -23.30 8.88
CA LYS A 25 7.12 -24.40 8.40
C LYS A 25 7.73 -25.23 9.53
N LYS A 26 7.92 -24.65 10.73
CA LYS A 26 8.41 -25.40 11.89
C LYS A 26 7.37 -26.44 12.36
N GLU A 27 6.08 -26.09 12.29
CA GLU A 27 4.98 -26.97 12.66
C GLU A 27 4.60 -27.93 11.52
N TYR A 28 4.72 -27.46 10.26
CA TYR A 28 4.32 -28.18 9.05
C TYR A 28 5.45 -28.20 8.01
N PRO A 29 6.54 -28.96 8.24
CA PRO A 29 7.77 -28.91 7.42
C PRO A 29 7.57 -29.33 5.97
N ASN A 30 6.51 -30.11 5.67
CA ASN A 30 6.19 -30.59 4.33
C ASN A 30 5.27 -29.63 3.54
N VAL A 31 4.99 -28.42 4.07
CA VAL A 31 4.28 -27.38 3.34
C VAL A 31 5.30 -26.43 2.72
N ASN A 32 5.23 -26.27 1.40
CA ASN A 32 6.06 -25.32 0.67
C ASN A 32 5.30 -24.01 0.52
N ILE A 33 5.88 -22.91 1.02
CA ILE A 33 5.26 -21.58 0.96
C ILE A 33 6.11 -20.68 0.08
N GLN A 34 5.49 -20.11 -0.96
CA GLN A 34 6.10 -19.12 -1.85
C GLN A 34 5.47 -17.75 -1.59
N ILE A 35 6.31 -16.72 -1.46
CA ILE A 35 5.89 -15.35 -1.15
C ILE A 35 6.40 -14.41 -2.22
N GLU A 36 5.49 -13.63 -2.82
CA GLU A 36 5.79 -12.61 -3.81
C GLU A 36 5.22 -11.25 -3.39
N GLY A 37 6.10 -10.30 -3.06
CA GLY A 37 5.74 -8.92 -2.74
C GLY A 37 5.74 -8.03 -3.98
N LYS A 38 4.67 -8.03 -4.75
CA LYS A 38 4.52 -7.26 -6.01
C LYS A 38 3.57 -6.06 -5.90
N GLY A 39 3.06 -5.79 -4.71
CA GLY A 39 2.08 -4.75 -4.43
C GLY A 39 0.65 -5.29 -4.27
N SER A 40 -0.16 -4.63 -3.45
CA SER A 40 -1.52 -5.09 -3.09
C SER A 40 -2.45 -5.29 -4.28
N THR A 41 -2.25 -4.54 -5.38
CA THR A 41 -3.09 -4.64 -6.58
C THR A 41 -2.90 -5.99 -7.31
N THR A 42 -1.82 -6.72 -7.04
CA THR A 42 -1.57 -8.04 -7.65
C THR A 42 -2.30 -9.17 -6.91
N ALA A 43 -2.76 -8.94 -5.66
CA ALA A 43 -3.41 -9.96 -4.84
C ALA A 43 -4.79 -10.39 -5.40
N PRO A 44 -5.76 -9.48 -5.69
CA PRO A 44 -7.06 -9.88 -6.18
C PRO A 44 -7.01 -10.71 -7.47
N PRO A 45 -6.30 -10.32 -8.53
CA PRO A 45 -6.23 -11.14 -9.74
C PRO A 45 -5.56 -12.49 -9.51
N ALA A 46 -4.55 -12.60 -8.62
CA ALA A 46 -3.90 -13.86 -8.30
C ALA A 46 -4.85 -14.82 -7.53
N LEU A 47 -5.63 -14.28 -6.58
CA LEU A 47 -6.66 -15.03 -5.87
C LEU A 47 -7.77 -15.50 -6.84
N ILE A 48 -8.26 -14.60 -7.69
CA ILE A 48 -9.29 -14.91 -8.70
C ILE A 48 -8.77 -15.94 -9.71
N ALA A 49 -7.52 -15.82 -10.16
CA ALA A 49 -6.91 -16.80 -11.06
C ALA A 49 -6.73 -18.18 -10.39
N GLY A 50 -6.65 -18.24 -9.05
CA GLY A 50 -6.34 -19.44 -8.28
C GLY A 50 -4.82 -19.73 -8.21
N THR A 51 -4.00 -18.77 -8.63
CA THR A 51 -2.52 -18.88 -8.57
C THR A 51 -1.97 -18.55 -7.18
N ALA A 52 -2.75 -17.89 -6.34
CA ALA A 52 -2.44 -17.67 -4.93
C ALA A 52 -3.62 -18.08 -4.05
N GLN A 53 -3.32 -18.54 -2.84
CA GLN A 53 -4.28 -18.88 -1.79
C GLN A 53 -4.32 -17.79 -0.71
N LEU A 54 -3.26 -16.99 -0.61
CA LEU A 54 -3.13 -15.87 0.31
C LEU A 54 -2.84 -14.61 -0.49
N GLY A 55 -3.56 -13.54 -0.20
CA GLY A 55 -3.42 -12.24 -0.85
C GLY A 55 -3.21 -11.13 0.17
N PRO A 56 -1.98 -10.94 0.71
CA PRO A 56 -1.71 -9.86 1.63
C PRO A 56 -1.91 -8.51 0.94
N MET A 57 -2.59 -7.59 1.63
CA MET A 57 -2.92 -6.28 1.09
C MET A 57 -2.76 -5.20 2.16
N SER A 58 -2.29 -4.02 1.79
CA SER A 58 -2.25 -2.80 2.61
C SER A 58 -3.42 -1.85 2.32
N ARG A 59 -4.47 -2.36 1.70
CA ARG A 59 -5.78 -1.75 1.50
C ARG A 59 -6.84 -2.84 1.49
N GLU A 60 -8.09 -2.47 1.69
CA GLU A 60 -9.20 -3.39 1.47
C GLU A 60 -9.37 -3.74 -0.02
N MET A 61 -9.94 -4.90 -0.31
CA MET A 61 -10.38 -5.23 -1.67
C MET A 61 -11.48 -4.26 -2.10
N LYS A 62 -11.45 -3.85 -3.36
CA LYS A 62 -12.53 -3.05 -3.96
C LYS A 62 -13.77 -3.94 -4.15
N SER A 63 -14.96 -3.32 -4.12
CA SER A 63 -16.20 -4.05 -4.34
C SER A 63 -16.19 -4.85 -5.65
N SER A 64 -15.66 -4.28 -6.73
CA SER A 64 -15.52 -4.97 -8.02
C SER A 64 -14.60 -6.21 -7.95
N GLU A 65 -13.52 -6.15 -7.17
CA GLU A 65 -12.59 -7.28 -6.98
C GLU A 65 -13.26 -8.40 -6.17
N ILE A 66 -14.09 -8.03 -5.17
CA ILE A 66 -14.89 -8.97 -4.38
C ILE A 66 -15.95 -9.64 -5.25
N ASP A 67 -16.67 -8.86 -6.05
CA ASP A 67 -17.72 -9.35 -6.94
C ASP A 67 -17.17 -10.33 -7.99
N GLU A 68 -15.99 -10.03 -8.57
CA GLU A 68 -15.32 -10.94 -9.51
C GLU A 68 -14.91 -12.25 -8.85
N PHE A 69 -14.39 -12.20 -7.62
CA PHE A 69 -14.03 -13.39 -6.85
C PHE A 69 -15.29 -14.22 -6.55
N GLU A 70 -16.37 -13.58 -6.05
CA GLU A 70 -17.62 -14.25 -5.71
C GLU A 70 -18.28 -14.88 -6.95
N LYS A 71 -18.23 -14.18 -8.10
CA LYS A 71 -18.73 -14.72 -9.37
C LYS A 71 -18.02 -16.00 -9.78
N LYS A 72 -16.72 -16.10 -9.51
CA LYS A 72 -15.92 -17.27 -9.89
C LYS A 72 -16.09 -18.46 -8.94
N PHE A 73 -16.11 -18.19 -7.63
CA PHE A 73 -16.04 -19.23 -6.60
C PHE A 73 -17.36 -19.48 -5.89
N GLY A 74 -18.38 -18.63 -6.05
CA GLY A 74 -19.68 -18.75 -5.40
C GLY A 74 -19.70 -18.32 -3.93
N TYR A 75 -18.61 -17.74 -3.43
CA TYR A 75 -18.49 -17.18 -2.08
C TYR A 75 -17.53 -16.01 -2.05
N LYS A 76 -17.63 -15.15 -1.04
CA LYS A 76 -16.76 -13.99 -0.88
C LYS A 76 -15.38 -14.39 -0.33
N PRO A 77 -14.31 -13.67 -0.69
CA PRO A 77 -13.00 -13.88 -0.08
C PRO A 77 -13.07 -13.57 1.43
N THR A 78 -12.34 -14.34 2.23
CA THR A 78 -12.27 -14.11 3.68
C THR A 78 -11.21 -13.05 3.97
N GLU A 79 -11.62 -11.94 4.58
CA GLU A 79 -10.70 -10.90 5.08
C GLU A 79 -10.24 -11.23 6.50
N ILE A 80 -8.93 -11.13 6.74
CA ILE A 80 -8.32 -11.25 8.06
C ILE A 80 -7.47 -10.01 8.31
N LYS A 81 -7.92 -9.14 9.21
CA LYS A 81 -7.16 -7.94 9.63
C LYS A 81 -6.04 -8.35 10.58
N VAL A 82 -4.81 -8.07 10.18
CA VAL A 82 -3.61 -8.60 10.86
C VAL A 82 -2.78 -7.52 11.56
N ALA A 83 -2.84 -6.27 11.07
CA ALA A 83 -2.10 -5.14 11.62
C ALA A 83 -2.74 -3.81 11.20
N VAL A 84 -2.38 -2.75 11.90
CA VAL A 84 -2.66 -1.37 11.50
C VAL A 84 -1.36 -0.77 10.98
N ASP A 85 -1.40 -0.24 9.76
CA ASP A 85 -0.29 0.48 9.13
C ASP A 85 -0.51 1.98 9.23
N ALA A 86 0.58 2.75 9.18
CA ALA A 86 0.54 4.21 9.20
C ALA A 86 1.31 4.77 8.00
N LEU A 87 0.59 5.51 7.17
CA LEU A 87 1.19 6.24 6.06
C LEU A 87 1.73 7.58 6.55
N ALA A 88 3.00 7.84 6.30
CA ALA A 88 3.64 9.09 6.64
C ALA A 88 4.25 9.78 5.41
N VAL A 89 4.14 11.11 5.37
CA VAL A 89 4.82 11.95 4.40
C VAL A 89 6.15 12.39 5.00
N PHE A 90 7.25 12.07 4.32
CA PHE A 90 8.60 12.42 4.76
C PHE A 90 9.16 13.60 3.93
N GLY A 91 9.85 14.51 4.59
CA GLY A 91 10.69 15.53 3.98
C GLY A 91 12.16 15.22 4.14
N ASN A 92 13.02 15.85 3.33
CA ASN A 92 14.48 15.79 3.54
C ASN A 92 14.83 16.36 4.93
N LYS A 93 15.80 15.75 5.61
CA LYS A 93 16.24 16.15 6.97
C LYS A 93 16.69 17.61 7.07
N ASP A 94 17.18 18.19 5.97
CA ASP A 94 17.65 19.57 5.93
C ASP A 94 16.53 20.57 5.62
N ASN A 95 15.30 20.08 5.34
CA ASN A 95 14.14 20.91 5.12
C ASN A 95 13.58 21.41 6.48
N PRO A 96 13.47 22.73 6.69
CA PRO A 96 13.05 23.27 7.99
C PRO A 96 11.53 23.16 8.27
N ILE A 97 10.74 22.55 7.36
CA ILE A 97 9.29 22.40 7.54
C ILE A 97 8.99 21.63 8.85
N LYS A 98 8.06 22.14 9.64
CA LYS A 98 7.66 21.50 10.91
C LYS A 98 6.47 20.57 10.77
N GLY A 99 5.66 20.78 9.74
CA GLY A 99 4.47 19.98 9.48
C GLY A 99 3.67 20.55 8.33
N LEU A 100 2.74 19.75 7.84
CA LEU A 100 1.79 20.11 6.80
C LEU A 100 0.37 19.77 7.26
N THR A 101 -0.59 20.62 6.93
CA THR A 101 -2.00 20.26 7.08
C THR A 101 -2.43 19.26 6.01
N LEU A 102 -3.51 18.52 6.24
CA LEU A 102 -4.05 17.61 5.23
C LEU A 102 -4.48 18.34 3.94
N THR A 103 -4.94 19.59 4.04
CA THR A 103 -5.25 20.43 2.87
C THR A 103 -3.99 20.80 2.09
N GLN A 104 -2.88 21.08 2.76
CA GLN A 104 -1.59 21.32 2.10
C GLN A 104 -1.05 20.04 1.44
N VAL A 105 -1.15 18.90 2.10
CA VAL A 105 -0.76 17.61 1.51
C VAL A 105 -1.60 17.32 0.27
N ASP A 106 -2.91 17.53 0.30
CA ASP A 106 -3.80 17.40 -0.86
C ASP A 106 -3.40 18.38 -1.98
N GLY A 107 -3.06 19.64 -1.63
CA GLY A 107 -2.59 20.64 -2.59
C GLY A 107 -1.25 20.29 -3.26
N ILE A 108 -0.39 19.55 -2.57
CA ILE A 108 0.93 19.10 -3.07
C ILE A 108 0.80 17.87 -3.97
N PHE A 109 0.04 16.86 -3.56
CA PHE A 109 0.05 15.53 -4.19
C PHE A 109 -1.16 15.25 -5.10
N SER A 110 -2.27 15.99 -4.94
CA SER A 110 -3.52 15.71 -5.66
C SER A 110 -3.79 16.73 -6.78
N SER A 111 -4.13 16.24 -7.96
CA SER A 111 -4.62 17.07 -9.05
C SER A 111 -6.06 17.56 -8.83
N THR A 112 -6.86 16.80 -8.09
CA THR A 112 -8.29 17.10 -7.87
C THR A 112 -8.54 18.03 -6.69
N ARG A 113 -7.61 18.11 -5.73
CA ARG A 113 -7.65 18.98 -4.55
C ARG A 113 -9.00 19.00 -3.83
N LYS A 114 -9.53 17.81 -3.56
CA LYS A 114 -10.87 17.63 -2.96
C LYS A 114 -11.01 18.23 -1.56
N ARG A 115 -9.89 18.56 -0.89
CA ARG A 115 -9.89 19.25 0.41
C ARG A 115 -9.92 20.77 0.31
N GLY A 116 -10.12 21.33 -0.89
CA GLY A 116 -10.32 22.78 -1.13
C GLY A 116 -9.03 23.61 -1.11
N GLY A 117 -7.86 23.00 -1.18
CA GLY A 117 -6.58 23.69 -1.25
C GLY A 117 -6.22 24.18 -2.65
N GLN A 118 -5.22 25.03 -2.72
CA GLN A 118 -4.59 25.48 -3.99
C GLN A 118 -3.50 24.50 -4.44
N ASP A 119 -3.06 24.65 -5.67
CA ASP A 119 -1.88 23.95 -6.19
C ASP A 119 -0.61 24.44 -5.47
N ILE A 120 0.11 23.50 -4.87
CA ILE A 120 1.32 23.80 -4.10
C ILE A 120 2.51 23.11 -4.74
N THR A 121 3.39 23.90 -5.31
CA THR A 121 4.59 23.45 -6.04
C THR A 121 5.88 24.00 -5.46
N MET A 122 5.79 25.02 -4.62
CA MET A 122 6.94 25.71 -4.01
C MET A 122 6.85 25.67 -2.49
N TRP A 123 7.99 25.60 -1.82
CA TRP A 123 8.05 25.57 -0.36
C TRP A 123 7.56 26.87 0.31
N GLY A 124 7.64 28.00 -0.37
CA GLY A 124 7.09 29.26 0.12
C GLY A 124 5.58 29.27 0.31
N GLN A 125 4.85 28.48 -0.49
CA GLN A 125 3.39 28.36 -0.40
C GLN A 125 2.92 27.64 0.89
N VAL A 126 3.82 26.93 1.56
CA VAL A 126 3.55 26.30 2.85
C VAL A 126 4.23 27.04 4.03
N GLY A 127 4.70 28.28 3.78
CA GLY A 127 5.19 29.18 4.82
C GLY A 127 6.70 29.18 5.03
N LEU A 128 7.49 28.54 4.18
CA LEU A 128 8.94 28.65 4.25
C LEU A 128 9.40 29.97 3.60
N THR A 129 10.43 30.56 4.18
CA THR A 129 11.00 31.86 3.78
C THR A 129 12.47 31.73 3.37
N GLY A 130 13.10 32.85 2.95
CA GLY A 130 14.49 32.91 2.55
C GLY A 130 14.77 32.00 1.35
N ASP A 131 15.89 31.27 1.40
CA ASP A 131 16.34 30.41 0.30
C ASP A 131 15.37 29.26 -0.04
N TRP A 132 14.45 28.94 0.86
CA TRP A 132 13.45 27.91 0.66
C TRP A 132 12.17 28.42 -0.04
N ALA A 133 11.88 29.71 0.01
CA ALA A 133 10.63 30.27 -0.52
C ALA A 133 10.39 29.92 -1.99
N ASN A 134 11.43 30.01 -2.82
CA ASN A 134 11.36 29.81 -4.26
C ASN A 134 11.89 28.43 -4.70
N LYS A 135 12.16 27.51 -3.76
CA LYS A 135 12.56 26.15 -4.12
C LYS A 135 11.35 25.33 -4.52
N PRO A 136 11.38 24.66 -5.69
CA PRO A 136 10.32 23.76 -6.10
C PRO A 136 10.31 22.50 -5.24
N MET A 137 9.13 21.89 -5.10
CA MET A 137 8.97 20.60 -4.45
C MET A 137 9.22 19.46 -5.44
N SER A 138 10.09 18.52 -5.07
CA SER A 138 10.25 17.25 -5.78
C SER A 138 9.43 16.18 -5.06
N LEU A 139 8.49 15.55 -5.76
CA LEU A 139 7.58 14.59 -5.19
C LEU A 139 7.98 13.17 -5.55
N PHE A 140 7.99 12.31 -4.55
CA PHE A 140 8.27 10.90 -4.70
C PHE A 140 7.14 10.10 -4.06
N GLY A 141 6.71 9.04 -4.72
CA GLY A 141 5.63 8.19 -4.25
C GLY A 141 5.71 6.79 -4.80
N ARG A 142 4.78 5.95 -4.37
CA ARG A 142 4.61 4.59 -4.89
C ARG A 142 3.86 4.63 -6.22
N ASN A 143 3.97 3.58 -7.00
CA ASN A 143 3.22 3.40 -8.25
C ASN A 143 1.86 2.74 -8.02
N SER A 144 1.06 2.59 -9.08
CA SER A 144 -0.29 2.05 -9.04
C SER A 144 -0.41 0.57 -8.61
N ALA A 145 0.68 -0.19 -8.56
CA ALA A 145 0.69 -1.54 -8.02
C ALA A 145 0.62 -1.55 -6.48
N SER A 146 1.02 -0.44 -5.84
CA SER A 146 1.04 -0.29 -4.39
C SER A 146 -0.36 -0.08 -3.81
N GLY A 147 -0.71 -0.82 -2.75
CA GLY A 147 -1.89 -0.54 -1.94
C GLY A 147 -1.81 0.81 -1.24
N THR A 148 -0.63 1.20 -0.77
CA THR A 148 -0.36 2.52 -0.17
C THR A 148 -0.67 3.66 -1.15
N TYR A 149 -0.29 3.52 -2.43
CA TYR A 149 -0.66 4.48 -3.47
C TYR A 149 -2.18 4.61 -3.63
N GLY A 150 -2.88 3.47 -3.63
CA GLY A 150 -4.34 3.46 -3.75
C GLY A 150 -5.07 4.01 -2.51
N TYR A 151 -4.46 3.91 -1.33
CA TYR A 151 -4.99 4.48 -0.09
C TYR A 151 -4.75 6.00 -0.02
N PHE A 152 -3.56 6.48 -0.40
CA PHE A 152 -3.16 7.89 -0.38
C PHE A 152 -3.93 8.74 -1.38
#